data_f292888c58a40347ca35f1a4375749f2
#
_entry.id   f292888c58a40347ca35f1a4375749f2
#
_cell.length_a   1.000
_cell.length_b   1.000
_cell.length_c   1.000
_cell.angle_alpha   90.00
_cell.angle_beta   90.00
_cell.angle_gamma   90.00
#
_symmetry.space_group_name_H-M   'P 1'
#
loop_
_entity.id
_entity.type
_entity.pdbx_description
1 polymer ?
#
loop_
_entity_poly.entity_id
_entity_poly.type
_entity_poly.pdbx_seq_one_letter_code
_entity_poly.pdbx_strand_id
1 'polypeptide(L)'
;MKTMFAQVGHLGTTKYYLAKMTAGELIDSVGLAIELPEWDGMTADEKMQREPDLNRVVNEICPYFTEDKDRFFGAIIVDIYSGYDDIIFDSLADKKLDLSAADKYLLKDTGFLTLPGCERLIALDGQHRTLAMKLSIKGKSAITVSLLKDKKMTPEMEALEPHPELAKEEISVIFVQHTETEKFVK
;
A
#
# COMPACT_ATOMS: atom_id res chain seq x y z
N MET A 1 6.17 7.79 13.16
CA MET A 1 4.82 8.39 13.28
C MET A 1 4.51 9.17 12.01
N LYS A 2 3.37 8.92 11.37
CA LYS A 2 2.94 9.57 10.15
C LYS A 2 1.47 9.96 10.28
N THR A 3 1.15 11.21 9.95
CA THR A 3 -0.23 11.72 9.94
C THR A 3 -0.61 12.12 8.52
N MET A 4 -1.77 11.69 8.06
CA MET A 4 -2.30 11.98 6.75
C MET A 4 -3.78 12.32 6.80
N PHE A 5 -4.25 13.08 5.82
CA PHE A 5 -5.67 13.34 5.66
C PHE A 5 -6.36 12.07 5.16
N ALA A 6 -7.49 11.71 5.77
CA ALA A 6 -8.21 10.50 5.43
C ALA A 6 -9.73 10.66 5.59
N GLN A 7 -10.45 9.80 4.91
CA GLN A 7 -11.87 9.57 5.13
C GLN A 7 -12.07 8.17 5.68
N VAL A 8 -12.84 8.04 6.75
CA VAL A 8 -13.21 6.74 7.31
C VAL A 8 -14.51 6.24 6.70
N GLY A 9 -14.55 4.96 6.39
CA GLY A 9 -15.75 4.28 5.90
C GLY A 9 -15.91 2.93 6.56
N HIS A 10 -17.10 2.35 6.37
CA HIS A 10 -17.44 1.00 6.85
C HIS A 10 -18.12 0.21 5.73
N LEU A 11 -17.72 -1.04 5.60
CA LEU A 11 -18.39 -2.02 4.74
C LEU A 11 -18.69 -3.27 5.59
N GLY A 12 -19.94 -3.47 5.94
CA GLY A 12 -20.30 -4.45 6.96
C GLY A 12 -19.67 -4.10 8.30
N THR A 13 -18.90 -5.02 8.87
CA THR A 13 -18.11 -4.81 10.11
C THR A 13 -16.73 -4.23 9.86
N THR A 14 -16.27 -4.23 8.61
CA THR A 14 -14.91 -3.79 8.25
C THR A 14 -14.81 -2.27 8.21
N LYS A 15 -13.94 -1.71 9.02
CA LYS A 15 -13.57 -0.30 9.00
C LYS A 15 -12.40 -0.09 8.05
N TYR A 16 -12.47 0.95 7.22
CA TYR A 16 -11.39 1.31 6.31
C TYR A 16 -11.16 2.81 6.27
N TYR A 17 -9.99 3.21 5.78
CA TYR A 17 -9.59 4.61 5.63
C TYR A 17 -9.13 4.86 4.20
N LEU A 18 -9.74 5.85 3.54
CA LEU A 18 -9.30 6.35 2.25
C LEU A 18 -8.28 7.47 2.47
N ALA A 19 -7.09 7.31 1.97
CA ALA A 19 -6.02 8.29 2.12
C ALA A 19 -5.21 8.43 0.82
N LYS A 20 -4.29 9.38 0.83
CA LYS A 20 -3.33 9.62 -0.24
C LYS A 20 -1.92 9.56 0.35
N MET A 21 -1.02 8.88 -0.35
CA MET A 21 0.41 8.82 -0.06
C MET A 21 1.21 9.18 -1.30
N THR A 22 2.45 9.60 -1.11
CA THR A 22 3.40 9.59 -2.23
C THR A 22 3.87 8.16 -2.51
N ALA A 23 4.27 7.89 -3.75
CA ALA A 23 4.81 6.58 -4.12
C ALA A 23 6.04 6.22 -3.29
N GLY A 24 6.90 7.20 -2.99
CA GLY A 24 8.05 7.02 -2.10
C GLY A 24 7.65 6.59 -0.70
N GLU A 25 6.69 7.28 -0.11
CA GLU A 25 6.16 6.93 1.21
C GLU A 25 5.54 5.54 1.25
N LEU A 26 4.80 5.17 0.18
CA LEU A 26 4.18 3.86 0.06
C LEU A 26 5.23 2.75 0.05
N ILE A 27 6.22 2.83 -0.84
CA ILE A 27 7.24 1.78 -0.99
C ILE A 27 8.20 1.66 0.20
N ASP A 28 8.30 2.70 1.03
CA ASP A 28 9.14 2.68 2.23
C ASP A 28 8.40 2.14 3.47
N SER A 29 7.05 2.19 3.47
CA SER A 29 6.25 1.78 4.64
C SER A 29 5.39 0.54 4.40
N VAL A 30 5.05 0.20 3.15
CA VAL A 30 4.17 -0.93 2.83
C VAL A 30 4.97 -2.08 2.26
N GLY A 31 4.91 -3.23 2.95
CA GLY A 31 5.51 -4.48 2.53
C GLY A 31 4.64 -5.26 1.53
N LEU A 32 5.22 -6.30 0.97
CA LEU A 32 4.53 -7.28 0.14
C LEU A 32 4.12 -8.49 0.98
N ALA A 33 3.11 -9.25 0.54
CA ALA A 33 2.67 -10.45 1.26
C ALA A 33 3.79 -11.48 1.47
N ILE A 34 4.73 -11.57 0.55
CA ILE A 34 5.92 -12.45 0.67
C ILE A 34 6.84 -12.09 1.86
N GLU A 35 6.68 -10.90 2.44
CA GLU A 35 7.43 -10.44 3.60
C GLU A 35 6.72 -10.78 4.94
N LEU A 36 5.54 -11.42 4.89
CA LEU A 36 4.82 -11.88 6.08
C LEU A 36 5.55 -13.04 6.77
N PRO A 37 5.57 -13.08 8.12
CA PRO A 37 6.17 -14.20 8.86
C PRO A 37 5.50 -15.55 8.56
N GLU A 38 4.19 -15.53 8.27
CA GLU A 38 3.38 -16.69 7.98
C GLU A 38 3.53 -17.19 6.55
N TRP A 39 4.27 -16.44 5.70
CA TRP A 39 4.42 -16.77 4.28
C TRP A 39 4.85 -18.21 4.05
N ASP A 40 5.82 -18.70 4.79
CA ASP A 40 6.33 -20.07 4.62
C ASP A 40 5.30 -21.14 4.98
N GLY A 41 4.38 -20.84 5.90
CA GLY A 41 3.28 -21.72 6.33
C GLY A 41 2.04 -21.67 5.44
N MET A 42 1.96 -20.73 4.49
CA MET A 42 0.81 -20.61 3.56
C MET A 42 0.78 -21.78 2.57
N THR A 43 -0.43 -22.16 2.16
CA THR A 43 -0.62 -23.15 1.10
C THR A 43 -0.12 -22.63 -0.27
N ALA A 44 0.12 -23.55 -1.22
CA ALA A 44 0.55 -23.18 -2.55
C ALA A 44 -0.45 -22.26 -3.27
N ASP A 45 -1.75 -22.51 -3.08
CA ASP A 45 -2.82 -21.69 -3.68
C ASP A 45 -2.85 -20.27 -3.10
N GLU A 46 -2.69 -20.13 -1.78
CA GLU A 46 -2.62 -18.83 -1.11
C GLU A 46 -1.39 -18.03 -1.57
N LYS A 47 -0.24 -18.69 -1.69
CA LYS A 47 0.98 -18.08 -2.21
C LYS A 47 0.82 -17.62 -3.65
N MET A 48 0.21 -18.45 -4.51
CA MET A 48 0.05 -18.14 -5.93
C MET A 48 -0.83 -16.90 -6.15
N GLN A 49 -1.86 -16.71 -5.32
CA GLN A 49 -2.73 -15.53 -5.40
C GLN A 49 -2.05 -14.23 -4.94
N ARG A 50 -1.04 -14.34 -4.06
CA ARG A 50 -0.40 -13.19 -3.41
C ARG A 50 1.03 -12.93 -3.89
N GLU A 51 1.56 -13.80 -4.72
CA GLU A 51 2.91 -13.65 -5.24
C GLU A 51 2.93 -12.74 -6.46
N PRO A 52 3.73 -11.66 -6.45
CA PRO A 52 3.86 -10.81 -7.63
C PRO A 52 4.62 -11.52 -8.75
N ASP A 53 4.07 -11.47 -9.96
CA ASP A 53 4.76 -11.87 -11.17
C ASP A 53 5.82 -10.83 -11.55
N LEU A 54 7.08 -11.13 -11.22
CA LEU A 54 8.19 -10.21 -11.44
C LEU A 54 8.42 -9.92 -12.93
N ASN A 55 8.19 -10.88 -13.83
CA ASN A 55 8.35 -10.65 -15.26
C ASN A 55 7.31 -9.65 -15.78
N ARG A 56 6.05 -9.82 -15.38
CA ARG A 56 4.99 -8.86 -15.70
C ARG A 56 5.27 -7.47 -15.12
N VAL A 57 5.74 -7.42 -13.87
CA VAL A 57 6.09 -6.15 -13.24
C VAL A 57 7.16 -5.41 -14.04
N VAL A 58 8.25 -6.10 -14.40
CA VAL A 58 9.39 -5.48 -15.08
C VAL A 58 9.07 -5.11 -16.54
N ASN A 59 8.36 -5.97 -17.27
CA ASN A 59 8.15 -5.79 -18.70
C ASN A 59 6.91 -4.98 -19.07
N GLU A 60 5.93 -4.87 -18.17
CA GLU A 60 4.66 -4.19 -18.46
C GLU A 60 4.42 -2.99 -17.53
N ILE A 61 4.51 -3.21 -16.20
CA ILE A 61 4.04 -2.20 -15.25
C ILE A 61 5.12 -1.13 -14.98
N CYS A 62 6.39 -1.50 -14.91
CA CYS A 62 7.47 -0.53 -14.77
C CYS A 62 7.51 0.44 -15.97
N PRO A 63 7.52 0.00 -17.24
CA PRO A 63 7.48 0.90 -18.39
C PRO A 63 6.23 1.80 -18.37
N TYR A 64 5.05 1.26 -18.08
CA TYR A 64 3.84 2.06 -17.93
C TYR A 64 4.00 3.15 -16.87
N PHE A 65 4.61 2.84 -15.74
CA PHE A 65 4.80 3.82 -14.66
C PHE A 65 5.88 4.86 -14.97
N THR A 66 6.92 4.50 -15.71
CA THR A 66 8.04 5.41 -16.01
C THR A 66 7.81 6.27 -17.26
N GLU A 67 7.18 5.72 -18.30
CA GLU A 67 7.13 6.31 -19.64
C GLU A 67 5.79 6.96 -19.96
N ASP A 68 4.67 6.42 -19.46
CA ASP A 68 3.34 6.94 -19.76
C ASP A 68 3.05 8.21 -18.95
N LYS A 69 2.78 9.31 -19.64
CA LYS A 69 2.46 10.59 -19.01
C LYS A 69 1.04 10.64 -18.44
N ASP A 70 0.14 9.83 -19.01
CA ASP A 70 -1.26 9.75 -18.61
C ASP A 70 -1.49 8.56 -17.67
N ARG A 71 -0.42 8.06 -17.05
CA ARG A 71 -0.46 6.92 -16.12
C ARG A 71 -1.43 7.16 -14.97
N PHE A 72 -2.20 6.15 -14.66
CA PHE A 72 -3.10 6.13 -13.52
C PHE A 72 -3.16 4.74 -12.90
N PHE A 73 -2.91 4.65 -11.61
CA PHE A 73 -3.12 3.43 -10.85
C PHE A 73 -4.38 3.55 -10.00
N GLY A 74 -5.20 2.50 -9.99
CA GLY A 74 -6.26 2.36 -8.98
C GLY A 74 -5.66 2.29 -7.57
N ALA A 75 -6.49 2.51 -6.56
CA ALA A 75 -6.05 2.49 -5.16
C ALA A 75 -5.32 1.20 -4.79
N ILE A 76 -4.30 1.33 -3.96
CA ILE A 76 -3.64 0.19 -3.31
C ILE A 76 -4.39 -0.13 -2.02
N ILE A 77 -4.80 -1.37 -1.82
CA ILE A 77 -5.42 -1.82 -0.58
C ILE A 77 -4.33 -2.34 0.35
N VAL A 78 -4.22 -1.71 1.50
CA VAL A 78 -3.18 -1.98 2.50
C VAL A 78 -3.82 -2.50 3.77
N ASP A 79 -3.42 -3.68 4.20
CA ASP A 79 -3.76 -4.23 5.50
C ASP A 79 -2.87 -3.63 6.59
N ILE A 80 -3.50 -3.16 7.65
CA ILE A 80 -2.82 -2.84 8.89
C ILE A 80 -2.76 -4.14 9.70
N TYR A 81 -1.73 -4.92 9.42
CA TYR A 81 -1.59 -6.30 9.90
C TYR A 81 -1.33 -6.39 11.41
N SER A 82 -0.62 -5.42 11.99
CA SER A 82 -0.36 -5.33 13.43
C SER A 82 -0.18 -3.89 13.86
N GLY A 83 -0.27 -3.63 15.18
CA GLY A 83 -0.13 -2.27 15.73
C GLY A 83 -1.35 -1.37 15.50
N TYR A 84 -2.50 -1.95 15.20
CA TYR A 84 -3.72 -1.19 14.88
C TYR A 84 -4.38 -0.53 16.09
N ASP A 85 -4.11 -1.00 17.31
CA ASP A 85 -4.67 -0.43 18.55
C ASP A 85 -4.16 0.98 18.82
N ASP A 86 -2.99 1.33 18.27
CA ASP A 86 -2.36 2.63 18.43
C ASP A 86 -2.73 3.62 17.30
N ILE A 87 -3.59 3.19 16.33
CA ILE A 87 -4.02 4.04 15.24
C ILE A 87 -5.06 5.03 15.74
N ILE A 88 -4.80 6.30 15.45
CA ILE A 88 -5.67 7.39 15.83
C ILE A 88 -6.33 7.99 14.60
N PHE A 89 -7.65 8.07 14.59
CA PHE A 89 -8.39 8.88 13.63
C PHE A 89 -9.05 10.05 14.38
N ASP A 90 -8.64 11.26 13.99
CA ASP A 90 -9.02 12.51 14.62
C ASP A 90 -9.93 13.29 13.68
N SER A 91 -11.25 13.20 13.91
CA SER A 91 -12.27 13.79 13.05
C SER A 91 -12.20 15.32 13.01
N LEU A 92 -12.44 15.90 11.84
CA LEU A 92 -12.57 17.36 11.71
C LEU A 92 -13.82 17.89 12.44
N ALA A 93 -14.86 17.08 12.60
CA ALA A 93 -16.06 17.48 13.33
C ALA A 93 -15.78 17.75 14.82
N ASP A 94 -14.74 17.10 15.38
CA ASP A 94 -14.34 17.22 16.79
C ASP A 94 -13.36 18.36 17.03
N LYS A 95 -12.88 19.02 15.95
CA LYS A 95 -11.99 20.16 16.09
C LYS A 95 -12.75 21.40 16.56
N LYS A 96 -12.04 22.28 17.27
CA LYS A 96 -12.57 23.59 17.71
C LYS A 96 -12.67 24.55 16.51
N LEU A 97 -13.51 24.18 15.54
CA LEU A 97 -13.84 25.00 14.38
C LEU A 97 -15.26 25.56 14.56
N ASP A 98 -15.47 26.77 14.07
CA ASP A 98 -16.82 27.38 14.04
C ASP A 98 -17.64 26.77 12.90
N LEU A 99 -18.12 25.55 13.11
CA LEU A 99 -18.84 24.75 12.14
C LEU A 99 -20.33 24.68 12.49
N SER A 100 -21.19 24.81 11.49
CA SER A 100 -22.61 24.51 11.65
C SER A 100 -22.84 23.02 11.97
N ALA A 101 -24.02 22.68 12.48
CA ALA A 101 -24.38 21.28 12.73
C ALA A 101 -24.35 20.43 11.44
N ALA A 102 -24.72 21.03 10.30
CA ALA A 102 -24.69 20.37 8.99
C ALA A 102 -23.23 20.09 8.56
N ASP A 103 -22.31 21.05 8.74
CA ASP A 103 -20.91 20.88 8.40
C ASP A 103 -20.25 19.82 9.29
N LYS A 104 -20.54 19.79 10.58
CA LYS A 104 -20.07 18.75 11.50
C LYS A 104 -20.54 17.37 11.08
N TYR A 105 -21.79 17.25 10.65
CA TYR A 105 -22.31 15.98 10.14
C TYR A 105 -21.58 15.50 8.87
N LEU A 106 -21.30 16.41 7.93
CA LEU A 106 -20.56 16.10 6.70
C LEU A 106 -19.09 15.75 6.96
N LEU A 107 -18.48 16.37 7.97
CA LEU A 107 -17.05 16.22 8.27
C LEU A 107 -16.75 15.14 9.32
N LYS A 108 -17.76 14.48 9.89
CA LYS A 108 -17.55 13.46 10.94
C LYS A 108 -16.66 12.30 10.51
N ASP A 109 -16.75 11.92 9.24
CA ASP A 109 -16.00 10.81 8.65
C ASP A 109 -14.73 11.28 7.91
N THR A 110 -14.36 12.56 8.07
CA THR A 110 -13.19 13.18 7.44
C THR A 110 -12.25 13.72 8.52
N GLY A 111 -10.96 13.44 8.42
CA GLY A 111 -10.04 13.84 9.49
C GLY A 111 -8.60 13.47 9.22
N PHE A 112 -7.84 13.32 10.29
CA PHE A 112 -6.44 12.97 10.27
C PHE A 112 -6.25 11.54 10.79
N LEU A 113 -5.71 10.69 9.94
CA LEU A 113 -5.26 9.35 10.31
C LEU A 113 -3.80 9.42 10.74
N THR A 114 -3.49 9.02 11.95
CA THR A 114 -2.14 8.93 12.48
C THR A 114 -1.72 7.47 12.62
N LEU A 115 -0.68 7.10 11.92
CA LEU A 115 0.01 5.84 12.03
C LEU A 115 1.24 6.05 12.93
N PRO A 116 1.34 5.38 14.09
CA PRO A 116 2.41 5.63 15.07
C PRO A 116 3.80 5.17 14.61
N GLY A 117 3.89 4.27 13.64
CA GLY A 117 5.14 3.75 13.09
C GLY A 117 5.58 2.41 13.69
N CYS A 118 4.74 1.81 14.55
CA CYS A 118 4.92 0.45 15.05
C CYS A 118 4.07 -0.58 14.29
N GLU A 119 3.17 -0.10 13.45
CA GLU A 119 2.30 -0.93 12.62
C GLU A 119 3.07 -1.63 11.50
N ARG A 120 2.60 -2.81 11.14
CA ARG A 120 3.02 -3.53 9.95
C ARG A 120 1.97 -3.36 8.87
N LEU A 121 2.36 -2.75 7.77
CA LEU A 121 1.49 -2.47 6.63
C LEU A 121 1.83 -3.43 5.49
N ILE A 122 0.83 -4.12 4.94
CA ILE A 122 1.01 -5.10 3.87
C ILE A 122 0.03 -4.81 2.73
N ALA A 123 0.51 -4.79 1.50
CA ALA A 123 -0.35 -4.65 0.33
C ALA A 123 -1.20 -5.91 0.14
N LEU A 124 -2.53 -5.80 0.29
CA LEU A 124 -3.48 -6.88 0.00
C LEU A 124 -3.84 -6.93 -1.48
N ASP A 125 -4.16 -5.77 -2.06
CA ASP A 125 -4.32 -5.62 -3.50
C ASP A 125 -3.38 -4.55 -4.02
N GLY A 126 -2.95 -4.72 -5.26
CA GLY A 126 -1.98 -3.84 -5.90
C GLY A 126 -0.52 -4.20 -5.61
N GLN A 127 -0.21 -5.43 -5.19
CA GLN A 127 1.16 -5.87 -4.93
C GLN A 127 2.09 -5.70 -6.14
N HIS A 128 1.60 -6.03 -7.36
CA HIS A 128 2.36 -5.80 -8.60
C HIS A 128 2.65 -4.31 -8.82
N ARG A 129 1.66 -3.44 -8.56
CA ARG A 129 1.80 -1.98 -8.70
C ARG A 129 2.75 -1.41 -7.65
N THR A 130 2.66 -1.88 -6.40
CA THR A 130 3.58 -1.51 -5.32
C THR A 130 5.00 -1.93 -5.65
N LEU A 131 5.19 -3.16 -6.15
CA LEU A 131 6.50 -3.64 -6.56
C LEU A 131 7.03 -2.86 -7.76
N ALA A 132 6.19 -2.56 -8.77
CA ALA A 132 6.58 -1.75 -9.91
C ALA A 132 7.06 -0.35 -9.50
N MET A 133 6.33 0.33 -8.62
CA MET A 133 6.77 1.62 -8.06
C MET A 133 8.12 1.49 -7.34
N LYS A 134 8.31 0.43 -6.54
CA LYS A 134 9.58 0.18 -5.83
C LYS A 134 10.74 -0.03 -6.79
N LEU A 135 10.54 -0.86 -7.84
CA LEU A 135 11.56 -1.13 -8.85
C LEU A 135 11.85 0.08 -9.73
N SER A 136 10.82 0.82 -10.14
CA SER A 136 11.00 2.03 -10.94
C SER A 136 11.72 3.13 -10.17
N ILE A 137 11.40 3.34 -8.90
CA ILE A 137 12.03 4.40 -8.10
C ILE A 137 13.47 4.04 -7.69
N LYS A 138 13.71 2.76 -7.30
CA LYS A 138 15.00 2.32 -6.73
C LYS A 138 15.88 1.55 -7.74
N GLY A 139 15.37 1.27 -8.93
CA GLY A 139 16.05 0.49 -9.95
C GLY A 139 16.29 -0.97 -9.54
N LYS A 140 17.17 -1.65 -10.24
CA LYS A 140 17.51 -3.07 -10.00
C LYS A 140 17.97 -3.39 -8.57
N SER A 141 18.47 -2.40 -7.83
CA SER A 141 18.90 -2.58 -6.43
C SER A 141 17.77 -3.01 -5.50
N ALA A 142 16.51 -2.80 -5.90
CA ALA A 142 15.34 -3.22 -5.14
C ALA A 142 14.90 -4.68 -5.42
N ILE A 143 15.55 -5.37 -6.36
CA ILE A 143 15.29 -6.78 -6.64
C ILE A 143 16.03 -7.63 -5.59
N THR A 144 15.26 -8.26 -4.72
CA THR A 144 15.79 -9.11 -3.64
C THR A 144 15.88 -10.58 -4.05
N VAL A 145 16.67 -11.36 -3.33
CA VAL A 145 16.77 -12.81 -3.52
C VAL A 145 15.41 -13.51 -3.38
N SER A 146 14.59 -13.07 -2.43
CA SER A 146 13.23 -13.58 -2.22
C SER A 146 12.31 -13.34 -3.42
N LEU A 147 12.48 -12.25 -4.14
CA LEU A 147 11.73 -11.99 -5.38
C LEU A 147 12.21 -12.85 -6.53
N LEU A 148 13.51 -13.14 -6.60
CA LEU A 148 14.10 -13.95 -7.68
C LEU A 148 13.81 -15.45 -7.52
N LYS A 149 13.62 -15.95 -6.27
CA LYS A 149 13.38 -17.39 -6.00
C LYS A 149 14.37 -18.31 -6.70
N ASP A 150 15.66 -18.07 -6.48
CA ASP A 150 16.76 -18.80 -7.09
C ASP A 150 16.88 -18.68 -8.62
N LYS A 151 16.02 -17.87 -9.28
CA LYS A 151 16.17 -17.52 -10.69
C LYS A 151 17.27 -16.47 -10.86
N LYS A 152 17.89 -16.46 -12.02
CA LYS A 152 18.82 -15.38 -12.39
C LYS A 152 18.04 -14.14 -12.83
N MET A 153 18.65 -12.99 -12.66
CA MET A 153 18.14 -11.74 -13.24
C MET A 153 18.10 -11.86 -14.76
N THR A 154 17.01 -11.35 -15.35
CA THR A 154 16.90 -11.24 -16.82
C THR A 154 17.62 -9.97 -17.30
N PRO A 155 17.92 -9.85 -18.61
CA PRO A 155 18.51 -8.62 -19.15
C PRO A 155 17.67 -7.36 -18.85
N GLU A 156 16.34 -7.48 -18.86
CA GLU A 156 15.42 -6.39 -18.58
C GLU A 156 15.51 -5.97 -17.10
N MET A 157 15.64 -6.92 -16.17
CA MET A 157 15.86 -6.65 -14.75
C MET A 157 17.19 -5.96 -14.51
N GLU A 158 18.25 -6.39 -15.23
CA GLU A 158 19.58 -5.76 -15.15
C GLU A 158 19.58 -4.33 -15.72
N ALA A 159 18.69 -4.03 -16.66
CA ALA A 159 18.56 -2.73 -17.31
C ALA A 159 17.68 -1.74 -16.54
N LEU A 160 17.07 -2.13 -15.41
CA LEU A 160 16.23 -1.23 -14.62
C LEU A 160 17.06 -0.08 -14.04
N GLU A 161 16.81 1.12 -14.55
CA GLU A 161 17.38 2.36 -14.05
C GLU A 161 16.51 2.96 -12.94
N PRO A 162 17.07 3.64 -11.95
CA PRO A 162 16.31 4.31 -10.90
C PRO A 162 15.74 5.65 -11.38
N HIS A 163 14.45 5.88 -11.06
CA HIS A 163 13.70 7.11 -11.32
C HIS A 163 13.24 7.75 -10.00
N PRO A 164 14.13 8.35 -9.20
CA PRO A 164 13.80 8.85 -7.87
C PRO A 164 12.80 10.00 -7.88
N GLU A 165 12.66 10.73 -9.00
CA GLU A 165 11.66 11.78 -9.19
C GLU A 165 10.23 11.26 -9.07
N LEU A 166 9.98 10.00 -9.44
CA LEU A 166 8.67 9.36 -9.34
C LEU A 166 8.22 9.10 -7.89
N ALA A 167 9.13 9.20 -6.93
CA ALA A 167 8.79 9.08 -5.52
C ALA A 167 7.78 10.13 -5.05
N LYS A 168 7.64 11.24 -5.78
CA LYS A 168 6.69 12.34 -5.49
C LYS A 168 5.29 12.12 -6.07
N GLU A 169 5.12 11.13 -6.94
CA GLU A 169 3.81 10.80 -7.52
C GLU A 169 2.83 10.38 -6.42
N GLU A 170 1.58 10.81 -6.55
CA GLU A 170 0.56 10.59 -5.53
C GLU A 170 -0.32 9.39 -5.90
N ILE A 171 -0.53 8.53 -4.92
CA ILE A 171 -1.32 7.30 -5.06
C ILE A 171 -2.42 7.25 -4.01
N SER A 172 -3.62 6.82 -4.41
CA SER A 172 -4.72 6.54 -3.49
C SER A 172 -4.46 5.23 -2.75
N VAL A 173 -4.68 5.25 -1.45
CA VAL A 173 -4.50 4.10 -0.57
C VAL A 173 -5.76 3.87 0.24
N ILE A 174 -6.16 2.62 0.36
CA ILE A 174 -7.23 2.18 1.25
C ILE A 174 -6.60 1.34 2.35
N PHE A 175 -6.54 1.89 3.56
CA PHE A 175 -6.10 1.13 4.72
C PHE A 175 -7.28 0.35 5.29
N VAL A 176 -7.08 -0.95 5.49
CA VAL A 176 -8.06 -1.85 6.11
C VAL A 176 -7.47 -2.34 7.43
N GLN A 177 -8.26 -2.30 8.48
CA GLN A 177 -7.82 -2.79 9.78
C GLN A 177 -7.99 -4.31 9.83
N HIS A 178 -6.89 -5.03 10.07
CA HIS A 178 -6.93 -6.47 10.24
C HIS A 178 -7.70 -6.83 11.52
N THR A 179 -8.70 -7.69 11.38
CA THR A 179 -9.38 -8.31 12.51
C THR A 179 -9.01 -9.78 12.57
N GLU A 180 -8.49 -10.26 13.70
CA GLU A 180 -8.02 -11.65 13.89
C GLU A 180 -9.07 -12.72 13.54
N THR A 181 -10.35 -12.34 13.47
CA THR A 181 -11.48 -13.22 13.14
C THR A 181 -11.70 -13.41 11.65
N GLU A 182 -11.12 -12.61 10.80
CA GLU A 182 -11.24 -12.74 9.36
C GLU A 182 -9.93 -13.30 8.79
N LYS A 183 -9.81 -14.63 8.80
CA LYS A 183 -8.99 -15.30 7.80
C LYS A 183 -9.55 -14.83 6.46
N PHE A 184 -8.85 -13.94 5.77
CA PHE A 184 -9.11 -13.64 4.37
C PHE A 184 -8.85 -14.90 3.53
N VAL A 185 -9.70 -15.91 3.75
CA VAL A 185 -9.83 -17.08 2.92
C VAL A 185 -11.12 -16.91 2.17
N LYS A 186 -11.02 -16.32 0.99
CA LYS A 186 -11.89 -16.70 -0.14
C LYS A 186 -11.17 -16.40 -1.43
#